data_44b3bbaf8069552f10a7c2158c3da2a6
#
_entry.id   44b3bbaf8069552f10a7c2158c3da2a6
#
_cell.length_a   1.000
_cell.length_b   1.000
_cell.length_c   1.000
_cell.angle_alpha   90.00
_cell.angle_beta   90.00
_cell.angle_gamma   90.00
#
_symmetry.space_group_name_H-M   'P 1'
#
loop_
_entity.id
_entity.type
_entity.pdbx_description
1 polymer ?
#
loop_
_entity_poly.entity_id
_entity_poly.type
_entity_poly.pdbx_seq_one_letter_code
_entity_poly.pdbx_strand_id
1 'polypeptide(L)'
;MEKKIVKNERTGEQYTYVKHPTGLDIYIWKMEDYSTSYALFGTKYGSINTKFKTKNETDFITVPNGIAHYLEHKLFENEDCDVFSLYAKTGASANAYTSFDKTCYLFSCTDNVYESLEILLSFVQSPYFTEETVQKEQGIIGQEIRMYDDNAGWRVFFNMLQGMYQNHPVKIDIAGTVESIAKINADLLYQCYNTFYNLNNMVLSIAGNIDAVSYTHLRAHET
;
A
#
# COMPACT_ATOMS: atom_id res chain seq x y z
N MET A 1 21.97 4.72 11.30
CA MET A 1 21.26 3.61 10.61
C MET A 1 21.74 2.31 11.24
N GLU A 2 20.82 1.55 11.86
CA GLU A 2 21.13 0.27 12.46
C GLU A 2 20.90 -0.84 11.42
N LYS A 3 21.94 -1.68 11.20
CA LYS A 3 21.89 -2.79 10.23
C LYS A 3 22.15 -4.10 10.96
N LYS A 4 21.30 -5.11 10.75
CA LYS A 4 21.41 -6.42 11.35
C LYS A 4 21.18 -7.50 10.30
N ILE A 5 22.04 -8.51 10.25
CA ILE A 5 21.79 -9.75 9.49
C ILE A 5 21.04 -10.69 10.41
N VAL A 6 19.87 -11.14 9.95
CA VAL A 6 19.04 -12.12 10.64
C VAL A 6 19.09 -13.42 9.86
N LYS A 7 19.47 -14.49 10.52
CA LYS A 7 19.60 -15.84 9.94
C LYS A 7 18.65 -16.80 10.63
N ASN A 8 17.94 -17.59 9.83
CA ASN A 8 17.18 -18.73 10.32
C ASN A 8 18.10 -19.95 10.34
N GLU A 9 18.46 -20.41 11.52
CA GLU A 9 19.41 -21.54 11.72
C GLU A 9 18.89 -22.87 11.13
N ARG A 10 17.57 -23.03 11.07
CA ARG A 10 16.95 -24.27 10.56
C ARG A 10 16.91 -24.33 9.04
N THR A 11 16.57 -23.21 8.36
CA THR A 11 16.45 -23.15 6.90
C THR A 11 17.72 -22.66 6.22
N GLY A 12 18.63 -22.04 6.96
CA GLY A 12 19.83 -21.39 6.42
C GLY A 12 19.55 -20.04 5.75
N GLU A 13 18.29 -19.66 5.62
CA GLU A 13 17.89 -18.41 5.03
C GLU A 13 18.32 -17.22 5.87
N GLN A 14 18.67 -16.14 5.21
CA GLN A 14 19.07 -14.91 5.87
C GLN A 14 18.55 -13.68 5.14
N TYR A 15 18.28 -12.63 5.89
CA TYR A 15 17.95 -11.31 5.36
C TYR A 15 18.67 -10.21 6.12
N THR A 16 18.83 -9.08 5.49
CA THR A 16 19.33 -7.86 6.14
C THR A 16 18.15 -7.03 6.61
N TYR A 17 18.10 -6.75 7.90
CA TYR A 17 17.18 -5.76 8.49
C TYR A 17 17.91 -4.43 8.66
N VAL A 18 17.26 -3.35 8.27
CA VAL A 18 17.76 -1.97 8.45
C VAL A 18 16.68 -1.14 9.12
N LYS A 19 17.02 -0.52 10.25
CA LYS A 19 16.19 0.53 10.85
C LYS A 19 16.65 1.87 10.32
N HIS A 20 15.83 2.48 9.45
CA HIS A 20 16.14 3.79 8.88
C HIS A 20 15.91 4.90 9.91
N PRO A 21 16.66 6.02 9.88
CA PRO A 21 16.47 7.14 10.82
C PRO A 21 15.08 7.77 10.80
N THR A 22 14.38 7.72 9.65
CA THR A 22 12.97 8.15 9.51
C THR A 22 11.95 7.26 10.22
N GLY A 23 12.39 6.14 10.81
CA GLY A 23 11.52 5.16 11.44
C GLY A 23 11.10 4.00 10.55
N LEU A 24 11.38 4.05 9.24
CA LEU A 24 11.07 2.96 8.31
C LEU A 24 11.86 1.69 8.64
N ASP A 25 11.14 0.57 8.65
CA ASP A 25 11.72 -0.76 8.72
C ASP A 25 11.95 -1.31 7.30
N ILE A 26 13.20 -1.71 7.00
CA ILE A 26 13.59 -2.22 5.68
C ILE A 26 14.11 -3.64 5.82
N TYR A 27 13.57 -4.54 5.01
CA TYR A 27 13.96 -5.95 4.93
C TYR A 27 14.50 -6.24 3.54
N ILE A 28 15.74 -6.76 3.45
CA ILE A 28 16.39 -7.04 2.17
C ILE A 28 16.80 -8.51 2.14
N TRP A 29 16.23 -9.24 1.21
CA TRP A 29 16.50 -10.65 0.98
C TRP A 29 17.34 -10.82 -0.30
N LYS A 30 18.64 -11.04 -0.15
CA LYS A 30 19.51 -11.28 -1.31
C LYS A 30 19.32 -12.70 -1.81
N MET A 31 18.95 -12.83 -3.08
CA MET A 31 18.68 -14.08 -3.78
C MET A 31 19.52 -14.14 -5.06
N GLU A 32 20.76 -14.63 -4.97
CA GLU A 32 21.78 -14.55 -6.04
C GLU A 32 21.38 -15.31 -7.32
N ASP A 33 20.62 -16.42 -7.19
CA ASP A 33 20.21 -17.25 -8.32
C ASP A 33 18.89 -16.80 -8.99
N TYR A 34 18.33 -15.67 -8.56
CA TYR A 34 17.06 -15.15 -9.10
C TYR A 34 17.31 -14.00 -10.07
N SER A 35 16.75 -14.13 -11.28
CA SER A 35 16.78 -13.05 -12.28
C SER A 35 15.77 -11.95 -12.01
N THR A 36 14.70 -12.25 -11.25
CA THR A 36 13.64 -11.29 -10.94
C THR A 36 13.84 -10.71 -9.54
N SER A 37 13.75 -9.39 -9.45
CA SER A 37 13.68 -8.65 -8.19
C SER A 37 12.25 -8.21 -7.92
N TYR A 38 11.89 -8.19 -6.64
CA TYR A 38 10.56 -7.84 -6.15
C TYR A 38 10.70 -6.85 -4.99
N ALA A 39 9.96 -5.76 -5.02
CA ALA A 39 9.90 -4.83 -3.90
C ALA A 39 8.45 -4.54 -3.52
N LEU A 40 8.21 -4.44 -2.21
CA LEU A 40 6.92 -4.15 -1.61
C LEU A 40 7.08 -3.04 -0.58
N PHE A 41 6.28 -1.98 -0.70
CA PHE A 41 6.20 -0.88 0.24
C PHE A 41 4.79 -0.83 0.83
N GLY A 42 4.65 -1.21 2.10
CA GLY A 42 3.37 -1.42 2.75
C GLY A 42 3.15 -0.51 3.94
N THR A 43 1.90 -0.10 4.16
CA THR A 43 1.44 0.59 5.36
C THR A 43 0.50 -0.30 6.18
N LYS A 44 0.52 -0.14 7.51
CA LYS A 44 -0.46 -0.77 8.42
C LYS A 44 -1.76 0.03 8.43
N TYR A 45 -2.42 0.05 7.27
CA TYR A 45 -3.70 0.68 7.05
C TYR A 45 -4.50 -0.17 6.05
N GLY A 46 -5.65 -0.65 6.45
CA GLY A 46 -6.52 -1.48 5.60
C GLY A 46 -7.99 -1.20 5.84
N SER A 47 -8.85 -2.02 5.24
CA SER A 47 -10.30 -1.79 5.22
C SER A 47 -10.99 -1.79 6.59
N ILE A 48 -10.40 -2.40 7.62
CA ILE A 48 -10.95 -2.40 8.98
C ILE A 48 -10.66 -1.12 9.76
N ASN A 49 -9.78 -0.25 9.27
CA ASN A 49 -9.38 0.99 9.96
C ASN A 49 -10.36 2.15 9.66
N THR A 50 -11.65 1.91 9.87
CA THR A 50 -12.72 2.88 9.59
C THR A 50 -12.98 3.84 10.73
N LYS A 51 -12.39 3.61 11.91
CA LYS A 51 -12.54 4.46 13.09
C LYS A 51 -11.20 4.60 13.81
N PHE A 52 -10.68 5.81 13.87
CA PHE A 52 -9.38 6.09 14.48
C PHE A 52 -9.38 7.45 15.18
N LYS A 53 -8.30 7.72 15.91
CA LYS A 53 -8.08 8.99 16.60
C LYS A 53 -6.63 9.41 16.42
N THR A 54 -6.39 10.64 15.98
CA THR A 54 -5.07 11.24 15.91
C THR A 54 -4.69 11.88 17.25
N LYS A 55 -3.40 12.21 17.45
CA LYS A 55 -2.93 12.84 18.69
C LYS A 55 -3.53 14.21 18.94
N ASN A 56 -3.95 14.91 17.87
CA ASN A 56 -4.43 16.29 17.92
C ASN A 56 -5.96 16.38 18.06
N GLU A 57 -6.68 15.25 18.07
CA GLU A 57 -8.14 15.23 18.11
C GLU A 57 -8.66 14.69 19.43
N THR A 58 -9.75 15.30 19.93
CA THR A 58 -10.42 14.86 21.15
C THR A 58 -11.33 13.67 20.92
N ASP A 59 -11.88 13.54 19.70
CA ASP A 59 -12.88 12.54 19.34
C ASP A 59 -12.38 11.56 18.28
N PHE A 60 -13.09 10.44 18.15
CA PHE A 60 -12.82 9.49 17.08
C PHE A 60 -13.37 10.00 15.75
N ILE A 61 -12.54 9.94 14.73
CA ILE A 61 -12.94 10.11 13.33
C ILE A 61 -13.52 8.79 12.84
N THR A 62 -14.62 8.87 12.11
CA THR A 62 -15.19 7.73 11.39
C THR A 62 -15.19 8.05 9.90
N VAL A 63 -14.59 7.21 9.10
CA VAL A 63 -14.47 7.38 7.64
C VAL A 63 -15.33 6.37 6.88
N PRO A 64 -15.73 6.66 5.64
CA PRO A 64 -16.51 5.75 4.81
C PRO A 64 -15.79 4.42 4.58
N ASN A 65 -16.57 3.32 4.49
CA ASN A 65 -16.04 2.03 4.09
C ASN A 65 -15.50 2.09 2.65
N GLY A 66 -14.42 1.34 2.39
CA GLY A 66 -13.75 1.34 1.08
C GLY A 66 -12.67 2.42 0.92
N ILE A 67 -12.52 3.36 1.87
CA ILE A 67 -11.58 4.49 1.72
C ILE A 67 -10.11 4.03 1.63
N ALA A 68 -9.72 2.95 2.28
CA ALA A 68 -8.35 2.42 2.19
C ALA A 68 -8.04 1.90 0.78
N HIS A 69 -8.97 1.17 0.17
CA HIS A 69 -8.89 0.72 -1.22
C HIS A 69 -8.95 1.89 -2.21
N TYR A 70 -9.81 2.85 -1.94
CA TYR A 70 -9.89 4.07 -2.73
C TYR A 70 -8.56 4.84 -2.76
N LEU A 71 -7.93 4.96 -1.60
CA LEU A 71 -6.64 5.63 -1.45
C LEU A 71 -5.53 4.87 -2.19
N GLU A 72 -5.59 3.53 -2.22
CA GLU A 72 -4.69 2.70 -3.01
C GLU A 72 -4.73 3.07 -4.49
N HIS A 73 -5.91 3.12 -5.10
CA HIS A 73 -6.10 3.54 -6.49
C HIS A 73 -5.55 4.94 -6.73
N LYS A 74 -5.88 5.88 -5.84
CA LYS A 74 -5.53 7.30 -6.04
C LYS A 74 -4.04 7.60 -5.97
N LEU A 75 -3.23 6.80 -5.29
CA LEU A 75 -1.79 7.04 -5.24
C LEU A 75 -1.07 6.77 -6.57
N PHE A 76 -1.66 6.00 -7.49
CA PHE A 76 -1.08 5.80 -8.82
C PHE A 76 -1.26 7.00 -9.75
N GLU A 77 -2.08 7.96 -9.39
CA GLU A 77 -2.30 9.18 -10.17
C GLU A 77 -1.52 10.35 -9.54
N ASN A 78 -0.56 10.90 -10.27
CA ASN A 78 0.20 12.09 -9.89
C ASN A 78 -0.28 13.31 -10.71
N GLU A 79 0.17 14.50 -10.32
CA GLU A 79 -0.15 15.75 -11.02
C GLU A 79 0.30 15.72 -12.50
N ASP A 80 1.50 15.21 -12.75
CA ASP A 80 2.16 15.28 -14.06
C ASP A 80 2.05 13.99 -14.88
N CYS A 81 1.75 12.84 -14.26
CA CYS A 81 1.75 11.55 -14.96
C CYS A 81 1.03 10.43 -14.20
N ASP A 82 0.63 9.41 -14.96
CA ASP A 82 0.27 8.10 -14.44
C ASP A 82 1.55 7.32 -14.07
N VAL A 83 1.62 6.80 -12.86
CA VAL A 83 2.76 6.01 -12.33
C VAL A 83 3.06 4.79 -13.21
N PHE A 84 2.05 4.14 -13.78
CA PHE A 84 2.26 3.01 -14.70
C PHE A 84 3.08 3.39 -15.93
N SER A 85 2.97 4.64 -16.39
CA SER A 85 3.79 5.15 -17.50
C SER A 85 5.28 5.27 -17.14
N LEU A 86 5.59 5.51 -15.86
CA LEU A 86 6.97 5.53 -15.36
C LEU A 86 7.54 4.11 -15.32
N TYR A 87 6.78 3.14 -14.80
CA TYR A 87 7.20 1.75 -14.75
C TYR A 87 7.36 1.12 -16.15
N ALA A 88 6.54 1.55 -17.12
CA ALA A 88 6.72 1.12 -18.51
C ALA A 88 8.12 1.49 -19.07
N LYS A 89 8.71 2.61 -18.63
CA LYS A 89 10.07 3.02 -19.05
C LYS A 89 11.17 2.15 -18.42
N THR A 90 10.96 1.64 -17.21
CA THR A 90 11.93 0.74 -16.54
C THR A 90 11.75 -0.72 -16.93
N GLY A 91 10.63 -1.08 -17.58
CA GLY A 91 10.27 -2.45 -17.89
C GLY A 91 9.75 -3.25 -16.69
N ALA A 92 9.50 -2.59 -15.55
CA ALA A 92 8.93 -3.21 -14.38
C ALA A 92 7.40 -3.35 -14.47
N SER A 93 6.87 -4.39 -13.82
CA SER A 93 5.44 -4.58 -13.63
C SER A 93 5.05 -4.14 -12.21
N ALA A 94 4.20 -3.11 -12.11
CA ALA A 94 3.71 -2.60 -10.85
C ALA A 94 2.31 -3.13 -10.52
N ASN A 95 2.01 -3.23 -9.24
CA ASN A 95 0.70 -3.58 -8.71
C ASN A 95 0.52 -3.00 -7.30
N ALA A 96 -0.72 -3.07 -6.78
CA ALA A 96 -1.01 -2.82 -5.38
C ALA A 96 -2.14 -3.73 -4.90
N TYR A 97 -2.34 -3.80 -3.61
CA TYR A 97 -3.50 -4.44 -3.02
C TYR A 97 -3.81 -3.86 -1.65
N THR A 98 -5.09 -3.78 -1.34
CA THR A 98 -5.61 -3.48 -0.01
C THR A 98 -6.16 -4.76 0.62
N SER A 99 -5.77 -5.01 1.87
CA SER A 99 -6.29 -6.10 2.70
C SER A 99 -7.08 -5.51 3.89
N PHE A 100 -7.47 -6.36 4.82
CA PHE A 100 -8.17 -5.92 6.03
C PHE A 100 -7.32 -5.00 6.92
N ASP A 101 -6.01 -5.26 7.03
CA ASP A 101 -5.10 -4.62 7.98
C ASP A 101 -3.93 -3.86 7.33
N LYS A 102 -3.79 -3.92 6.02
CA LYS A 102 -2.67 -3.30 5.29
C LYS A 102 -3.03 -2.93 3.87
N THR A 103 -2.29 -1.97 3.33
CA THR A 103 -2.23 -1.64 1.90
C THR A 103 -0.78 -1.71 1.46
N CYS A 104 -0.52 -2.37 0.33
CA CYS A 104 0.81 -2.61 -0.19
C CYS A 104 0.90 -2.20 -1.65
N TYR A 105 1.98 -1.51 -1.99
CA TYR A 105 2.39 -1.13 -3.34
C TYR A 105 3.64 -1.92 -3.69
N LEU A 106 3.73 -2.43 -4.90
CA LEU A 106 4.80 -3.36 -5.25
C LEU A 106 5.17 -3.26 -6.73
N PHE A 107 6.38 -3.72 -7.03
CA PHE A 107 6.78 -4.00 -8.41
C PHE A 107 7.61 -5.27 -8.49
N SER A 108 7.68 -5.84 -9.68
CA SER A 108 8.65 -6.87 -10.06
C SER A 108 9.37 -6.44 -11.34
N CYS A 109 10.68 -6.72 -11.44
CA CYS A 109 11.49 -6.42 -12.60
C CYS A 109 12.67 -7.38 -12.74
N THR A 110 13.24 -7.48 -13.93
CA THR A 110 14.50 -8.17 -14.18
C THR A 110 15.69 -7.23 -14.24
N ASP A 111 15.44 -5.98 -14.62
CA ASP A 111 16.43 -4.91 -14.76
C ASP A 111 15.92 -3.61 -14.13
N ASN A 112 16.76 -2.58 -14.03
CA ASN A 112 16.41 -1.24 -13.55
C ASN A 112 15.74 -1.24 -12.16
N VAL A 113 16.24 -2.11 -11.25
CA VAL A 113 15.67 -2.28 -9.91
C VAL A 113 15.70 -0.99 -9.11
N TYR A 114 16.80 -0.20 -9.23
CA TYR A 114 16.98 1.04 -8.48
C TYR A 114 16.01 2.13 -8.94
N GLU A 115 15.90 2.31 -10.25
CA GLU A 115 14.98 3.27 -10.86
C GLU A 115 13.51 2.91 -10.52
N SER A 116 13.19 1.61 -10.58
CA SER A 116 11.86 1.12 -10.20
C SER A 116 11.57 1.30 -8.72
N LEU A 117 12.56 1.14 -7.85
CA LEU A 117 12.43 1.37 -6.42
C LEU A 117 12.29 2.88 -6.09
N GLU A 118 12.99 3.74 -6.80
CA GLU A 118 12.85 5.19 -6.67
C GLU A 118 11.44 5.65 -7.05
N ILE A 119 10.86 5.09 -8.13
CA ILE A 119 9.47 5.31 -8.50
C ILE A 119 8.54 4.87 -7.35
N LEU A 120 8.71 3.64 -6.80
CA LEU A 120 7.88 3.13 -5.71
C LEU A 120 7.89 4.07 -4.50
N LEU A 121 9.06 4.46 -4.06
CA LEU A 121 9.22 5.31 -2.88
C LEU A 121 8.69 6.73 -3.15
N SER A 122 8.87 7.25 -4.36
CA SER A 122 8.43 8.60 -4.72
C SER A 122 6.92 8.71 -4.75
N PHE A 123 6.21 7.86 -5.52
CA PHE A 123 4.77 8.05 -5.69
C PHE A 123 3.97 7.75 -4.42
N VAL A 124 4.39 6.76 -3.62
CA VAL A 124 3.70 6.45 -2.35
C VAL A 124 3.86 7.58 -1.33
N GLN A 125 4.92 8.39 -1.44
CA GLN A 125 5.18 9.51 -0.54
C GLN A 125 4.73 10.88 -1.10
N SER A 126 4.17 10.91 -2.32
CA SER A 126 3.76 12.16 -2.99
C SER A 126 2.28 12.11 -3.39
N PRO A 127 1.35 12.17 -2.42
CA PRO A 127 -0.07 12.08 -2.71
C PRO A 127 -0.57 13.32 -3.48
N TYR A 128 -1.40 13.07 -4.48
CA TYR A 128 -2.08 14.11 -5.26
C TYR A 128 -3.56 13.79 -5.40
N PHE A 129 -4.40 14.47 -4.62
CA PHE A 129 -5.84 14.28 -4.63
C PHE A 129 -6.56 15.59 -4.90
N THR A 130 -7.35 15.63 -5.96
CA THR A 130 -8.27 16.73 -6.27
C THR A 130 -9.70 16.22 -6.31
N GLU A 131 -10.66 17.09 -6.08
CA GLU A 131 -12.09 16.69 -6.15
C GLU A 131 -12.45 16.12 -7.52
N GLU A 132 -11.90 16.67 -8.60
CA GLU A 132 -12.13 16.19 -9.96
C GLU A 132 -11.61 14.75 -10.15
N THR A 133 -10.35 14.49 -9.76
CA THR A 133 -9.74 13.17 -9.91
C THR A 133 -10.36 12.13 -8.99
N VAL A 134 -10.83 12.55 -7.80
CA VAL A 134 -11.59 11.70 -6.87
C VAL A 134 -12.93 11.31 -7.49
N GLN A 135 -13.71 12.24 -8.03
CA GLN A 135 -15.00 11.92 -8.67
C GLN A 135 -14.86 10.99 -9.87
N LYS A 136 -13.81 11.15 -10.67
CA LYS A 136 -13.51 10.24 -11.79
C LYS A 136 -13.28 8.81 -11.30
N GLU A 137 -12.49 8.64 -10.24
CA GLU A 137 -12.13 7.33 -9.68
C GLU A 137 -13.34 6.62 -9.03
N GLN A 138 -14.31 7.37 -8.50
CA GLN A 138 -15.58 6.80 -7.99
C GLN A 138 -16.29 5.93 -9.04
N GLY A 139 -16.28 6.35 -10.30
CA GLY A 139 -16.88 5.61 -11.40
C GLY A 139 -16.18 4.27 -11.65
N ILE A 140 -14.85 4.26 -11.60
CA ILE A 140 -14.00 3.09 -11.82
C ILE A 140 -14.18 2.07 -10.69
N ILE A 141 -14.01 2.52 -9.45
CA ILE A 141 -14.20 1.65 -8.26
C ILE A 141 -15.64 1.16 -8.16
N GLY A 142 -16.62 1.98 -8.52
CA GLY A 142 -18.02 1.57 -8.57
C GLY A 142 -18.31 0.46 -9.59
N GLN A 143 -17.55 0.38 -10.68
CA GLN A 143 -17.62 -0.75 -11.64
C GLN A 143 -16.95 -2.00 -11.05
N GLU A 144 -15.82 -1.85 -10.39
CA GLU A 144 -15.12 -2.94 -9.72
C GLU A 144 -15.97 -3.58 -8.61
N ILE A 145 -16.64 -2.78 -7.78
CA ILE A 145 -17.58 -3.27 -6.76
C ILE A 145 -18.66 -4.15 -7.41
N ARG A 146 -19.26 -3.71 -8.52
CA ARG A 146 -20.26 -4.50 -9.24
C ARG A 146 -19.70 -5.79 -9.82
N MET A 147 -18.45 -5.80 -10.27
CA MET A 147 -17.77 -7.00 -10.74
C MET A 147 -17.59 -8.03 -9.59
N TYR A 148 -17.25 -7.57 -8.39
CA TYR A 148 -17.17 -8.44 -7.22
C TYR A 148 -18.53 -8.97 -6.78
N ASP A 149 -19.61 -8.22 -6.95
CA ASP A 149 -20.97 -8.66 -6.68
C ASP A 149 -21.39 -9.86 -7.54
N ASP A 150 -20.86 -9.97 -8.76
CA ASP A 150 -21.09 -11.09 -9.66
C ASP A 150 -20.15 -12.29 -9.40
N ASN A 151 -19.15 -12.15 -8.52
CA ASN A 151 -18.21 -13.21 -8.19
C ASN A 151 -18.73 -14.09 -7.04
N ALA A 152 -19.11 -15.34 -7.37
CA ALA A 152 -19.69 -16.27 -6.39
C ALA A 152 -18.74 -16.59 -5.21
N GLY A 153 -17.43 -16.74 -5.46
CA GLY A 153 -16.42 -16.99 -4.42
C GLY A 153 -16.29 -15.82 -3.44
N TRP A 154 -16.25 -14.60 -3.98
CA TRP A 154 -16.22 -13.36 -3.20
C TRP A 154 -17.47 -13.20 -2.34
N ARG A 155 -18.64 -13.46 -2.91
CA ARG A 155 -19.94 -13.41 -2.19
C ARG A 155 -20.01 -14.42 -1.07
N VAL A 156 -19.58 -15.67 -1.30
CA VAL A 156 -19.56 -16.71 -0.26
C VAL A 156 -18.62 -16.29 0.88
N PHE A 157 -17.44 -15.77 0.58
CA PHE A 157 -16.47 -15.33 1.57
C PHE A 157 -17.02 -14.20 2.46
N PHE A 158 -17.55 -13.13 1.86
CA PHE A 158 -18.09 -12.01 2.65
C PHE A 158 -19.40 -12.35 3.35
N ASN A 159 -20.27 -13.19 2.78
CA ASN A 159 -21.47 -13.67 3.47
C ASN A 159 -21.11 -14.52 4.71
N MET A 160 -20.06 -15.34 4.61
CA MET A 160 -19.53 -16.07 5.76
C MET A 160 -19.03 -15.10 6.85
N LEU A 161 -18.24 -14.11 6.50
CA LEU A 161 -17.75 -13.10 7.46
C LEU A 161 -18.89 -12.32 8.10
N GLN A 162 -19.93 -11.96 7.35
CA GLN A 162 -21.13 -11.29 7.87
C GLN A 162 -21.90 -12.17 8.86
N GLY A 163 -21.95 -13.48 8.60
CA GLY A 163 -22.55 -14.45 9.54
C GLY A 163 -21.75 -14.66 10.81
N MET A 164 -20.41 -14.59 10.71
CA MET A 164 -19.50 -14.83 11.85
C MET A 164 -19.33 -13.61 12.76
N TYR A 165 -19.34 -12.38 12.20
CA TYR A 165 -18.99 -11.15 12.91
C TYR A 165 -20.17 -10.17 12.97
N GLN A 166 -20.67 -9.87 14.17
CA GLN A 166 -21.75 -8.89 14.34
C GLN A 166 -21.24 -7.44 14.31
N ASN A 167 -20.14 -7.13 15.00
CA ASN A 167 -19.67 -5.76 15.22
C ASN A 167 -18.30 -5.46 14.58
N HIS A 168 -17.53 -6.49 14.22
CA HIS A 168 -16.19 -6.29 13.67
C HIS A 168 -16.25 -5.84 12.20
N PRO A 169 -15.47 -4.82 11.78
CA PRO A 169 -15.50 -4.27 10.41
C PRO A 169 -15.01 -5.26 9.34
N VAL A 170 -14.35 -6.37 9.71
CA VAL A 170 -13.93 -7.41 8.76
C VAL A 170 -15.08 -8.00 7.94
N LYS A 171 -16.33 -7.87 8.40
CA LYS A 171 -17.54 -8.29 7.67
C LYS A 171 -17.90 -7.37 6.49
N ILE A 172 -17.26 -6.22 6.39
CA ILE A 172 -17.52 -5.24 5.34
C ILE A 172 -16.54 -5.48 4.20
N ASP A 173 -17.03 -5.43 2.97
CA ASP A 173 -16.18 -5.58 1.79
C ASP A 173 -15.03 -4.58 1.79
N ILE A 174 -13.86 -5.01 1.34
CA ILE A 174 -12.64 -4.18 1.30
C ILE A 174 -12.85 -2.95 0.41
N ALA A 175 -13.53 -3.10 -0.71
CA ALA A 175 -13.88 -2.02 -1.62
C ALA A 175 -15.03 -1.13 -1.11
N GLY A 176 -15.72 -1.54 -0.05
CA GLY A 176 -16.91 -0.88 0.46
C GLY A 176 -18.15 -1.13 -0.41
N THR A 177 -19.03 -0.14 -0.48
CA THR A 177 -20.22 -0.11 -1.36
C THR A 177 -20.25 1.15 -2.20
N VAL A 178 -21.01 1.16 -3.29
CA VAL A 178 -21.18 2.35 -4.14
C VAL A 178 -21.62 3.56 -3.31
N GLU A 179 -22.54 3.35 -2.35
CA GLU A 179 -23.06 4.42 -1.47
C GLU A 179 -22.01 4.89 -0.44
N SER A 180 -21.10 4.02 -0.01
CA SER A 180 -20.04 4.41 0.93
C SER A 180 -18.94 5.18 0.23
N ILE A 181 -18.48 4.73 -0.95
CA ILE A 181 -17.44 5.42 -1.70
C ILE A 181 -17.89 6.78 -2.26
N ALA A 182 -19.19 6.97 -2.51
CA ALA A 182 -19.76 8.25 -2.92
C ALA A 182 -19.60 9.37 -1.89
N LYS A 183 -19.26 9.05 -0.64
CA LYS A 183 -19.01 10.00 0.46
C LYS A 183 -17.53 10.37 0.59
N ILE A 184 -16.65 9.74 -0.18
CA ILE A 184 -15.21 9.99 -0.15
C ILE A 184 -14.91 11.24 -0.96
N ASN A 185 -14.10 12.13 -0.39
CA ASN A 185 -13.61 13.36 -1.01
C ASN A 185 -12.10 13.50 -0.79
N ALA A 186 -11.48 14.49 -1.40
CA ALA A 186 -10.04 14.73 -1.31
C ALA A 186 -9.56 14.95 0.13
N ASP A 187 -10.31 15.69 0.93
CA ASP A 187 -9.95 16.00 2.33
C ASP A 187 -9.89 14.74 3.19
N LEU A 188 -10.85 13.82 3.04
CA LEU A 188 -10.88 12.53 3.75
C LEU A 188 -9.71 11.63 3.32
N LEU A 189 -9.35 11.63 2.03
CA LEU A 189 -8.19 10.89 1.53
C LEU A 189 -6.89 11.44 2.13
N TYR A 190 -6.69 12.77 2.11
CA TYR A 190 -5.54 13.40 2.76
C TYR A 190 -5.51 13.14 4.28
N GLN A 191 -6.65 13.16 4.95
CA GLN A 191 -6.73 12.85 6.37
C GLN A 191 -6.27 11.43 6.69
N CYS A 192 -6.72 10.44 5.92
CA CYS A 192 -6.29 9.05 6.07
C CYS A 192 -4.82 8.88 5.69
N TYR A 193 -4.39 9.49 4.58
CA TYR A 193 -2.99 9.44 4.16
C TYR A 193 -2.05 9.99 5.24
N ASN A 194 -2.30 11.21 5.71
CA ASN A 194 -1.48 11.86 6.74
C ASN A 194 -1.47 11.11 8.08
N THR A 195 -2.52 10.33 8.35
CA THR A 195 -2.61 9.52 9.58
C THR A 195 -1.81 8.22 9.48
N PHE A 196 -1.89 7.52 8.35
CA PHE A 196 -1.40 6.14 8.27
C PHE A 196 -0.16 5.95 7.40
N TYR A 197 0.13 6.85 6.45
CA TYR A 197 1.29 6.75 5.55
C TYR A 197 2.52 7.46 6.13
N ASN A 198 2.83 7.12 7.38
CA ASN A 198 4.03 7.57 8.06
C ASN A 198 5.09 6.47 8.00
N LEU A 199 6.34 6.81 7.72
CA LEU A 199 7.43 5.85 7.54
C LEU A 199 7.63 4.91 8.74
N ASN A 200 7.33 5.37 9.96
CA ASN A 200 7.33 4.53 11.17
C ASN A 200 6.13 3.58 11.29
N ASN A 201 5.10 3.73 10.44
CA ASN A 201 3.97 2.82 10.29
C ASN A 201 4.06 1.98 9.02
N MET A 202 5.18 2.10 8.29
CA MET A 202 5.38 1.46 6.99
C MET A 202 6.56 0.50 7.02
N VAL A 203 6.62 -0.37 6.03
CA VAL A 203 7.68 -1.35 5.83
C VAL A 203 8.05 -1.41 4.36
N LEU A 204 9.35 -1.48 4.08
CA LEU A 204 9.90 -1.78 2.77
C LEU A 204 10.51 -3.19 2.80
N SER A 205 10.06 -4.06 1.91
CA SER A 205 10.60 -5.41 1.74
C SER A 205 11.09 -5.59 0.31
N ILE A 206 12.33 -6.05 0.16
CA ILE A 206 12.96 -6.22 -1.16
C ILE A 206 13.56 -7.62 -1.21
N ALA A 207 13.31 -8.35 -2.29
CA ALA A 207 13.88 -9.66 -2.56
C ALA A 207 14.40 -9.73 -4.00
N GLY A 208 15.59 -10.34 -4.21
CA GLY A 208 16.19 -10.49 -5.54
C GLY A 208 17.71 -10.50 -5.50
N ASN A 209 18.33 -10.53 -6.67
CA ASN A 209 19.78 -10.43 -6.80
C ASN A 209 20.24 -8.98 -6.68
N ILE A 210 20.24 -8.49 -5.46
CA ILE A 210 20.45 -7.09 -5.11
C ILE A 210 21.48 -6.98 -4.00
N ASP A 211 22.22 -5.87 -3.97
CA ASP A 211 23.23 -5.65 -2.94
C ASP A 211 22.71 -4.73 -1.83
N ALA A 212 22.65 -5.24 -0.60
CA ALA A 212 22.11 -4.53 0.56
C ALA A 212 22.83 -3.20 0.90
N VAL A 213 24.02 -2.98 0.34
CA VAL A 213 24.82 -1.74 0.56
C VAL A 213 24.22 -0.58 -0.24
N SER A 214 23.75 -0.86 -1.44
CA SER A 214 23.24 0.17 -2.37
C SER A 214 21.93 0.82 -1.91
N TYR A 215 21.13 0.14 -1.07
CA TYR A 215 19.84 0.64 -0.57
C TYR A 215 19.92 1.47 0.72
N THR A 216 21.08 1.51 1.36
CA THR A 216 21.26 2.32 2.57
C THR A 216 21.33 3.84 2.28
N HIS A 217 21.42 4.21 1.02
CA HIS A 217 21.42 5.60 0.57
C HIS A 217 20.08 6.05 -0.05
N LEU A 218 19.05 5.21 0.02
CA LEU A 218 17.71 5.61 -0.41
C LEU A 218 17.28 6.84 0.40
N ARG A 219 17.08 7.96 -0.30
CA ARG A 219 16.46 9.15 0.26
C ARG A 219 14.97 8.84 0.48
N ALA A 220 14.66 8.28 1.66
CA ALA A 220 13.33 8.47 2.19
C ALA A 220 13.20 9.97 2.41
N HIS A 221 12.41 10.66 1.59
CA HIS A 221 12.22 12.09 1.71
C HIS A 221 11.69 12.38 3.12
N GLU A 222 12.41 13.22 3.85
CA GLU A 222 11.92 13.77 5.09
C GLU A 222 10.73 14.67 4.73
N THR A 223 9.53 14.20 5.04
CA THR A 223 8.32 15.04 5.05
C THR A 223 8.20 15.77 6.36
#